data_2c05736a67d67c6dabcf05c3a871ac42
#
_entry.id   2c05736a67d67c6dabcf05c3a871ac42
#
_cell.length_a   1.000
_cell.length_b   1.000
_cell.length_c   1.000
_cell.angle_alpha   90.00
_cell.angle_beta   90.00
_cell.angle_gamma   90.00
#
_symmetry.space_group_name_H-M   'P 1'
#
loop_
_entity.id
_entity.type
_entity.pdbx_description
1 polymer ?
#
loop_
_entity_poly.entity_id
_entity_poly.type
_entity_poly.pdbx_seq_one_letter_code
_entity_poly.pdbx_strand_id
1 'polypeptide(L)'
;HVGHLVLALGRPGRTVQATLGIVSALGGEWRTPAGGMVDRYLQTDVVMYPGFSGGPLVDVGGRLVGMNTSALLRGVSLAVPVPTLERVVESLLTHGRVRRGYLGVGAQPVRLPQAIAQQLGQETGLLLASVNAGGPADTAGLLLGDTLVSMDGQPLRHMDDLVAALGGDRIGQEARIRLLRGGQIQEIGVVIGARP
;
A
#
# COMPACT_ATOMS: atom_id res chain seq x y z
N HIS A 1 -18.22 -5.88 14.00
CA HIS A 1 -18.85 -4.56 14.17
C HIS A 1 -18.14 -3.78 15.28
N VAL A 2 -18.21 -2.45 15.24
CA VAL A 2 -17.78 -1.59 16.35
C VAL A 2 -18.57 -1.96 17.61
N GLY A 3 -17.90 -1.98 18.76
CA GLY A 3 -18.46 -2.41 20.05
C GLY A 3 -18.36 -3.91 20.33
N HIS A 4 -17.95 -4.76 19.38
CA HIS A 4 -17.73 -6.18 19.64
C HIS A 4 -16.55 -6.39 20.58
N LEU A 5 -16.73 -7.25 21.58
CA LEU A 5 -15.67 -7.66 22.48
C LEU A 5 -14.61 -8.48 21.74
N VAL A 6 -13.36 -8.17 22.02
CA VAL A 6 -12.19 -8.86 21.46
C VAL A 6 -11.12 -9.08 22.53
N LEU A 7 -10.32 -10.11 22.35
CA LEU A 7 -9.16 -10.44 23.16
C LEU A 7 -7.91 -10.35 22.30
N ALA A 8 -6.98 -9.48 22.69
CA ALA A 8 -5.64 -9.51 22.15
C ALA A 8 -4.80 -10.51 22.96
N LEU A 9 -4.18 -11.45 22.27
CA LEU A 9 -3.31 -12.45 22.88
C LEU A 9 -1.86 -12.15 22.49
N GLY A 10 -0.95 -12.38 23.41
CA GLY A 10 0.48 -12.23 23.20
C GLY A 10 1.28 -13.21 24.05
N ARG A 11 2.55 -13.41 23.68
CA ARG A 11 3.47 -14.25 24.46
C ARG A 11 4.80 -13.52 24.65
N PRO A 12 4.83 -12.44 25.47
CA PRO A 12 6.03 -11.62 25.67
C PRO A 12 7.17 -12.35 26.40
N GLY A 13 6.92 -13.57 26.89
CA GLY A 13 7.87 -14.41 27.58
C GLY A 13 7.47 -15.88 27.49
N ARG A 14 7.43 -16.56 28.63
CA ARG A 14 7.08 -18.00 28.68
C ARG A 14 5.58 -18.26 28.76
N THR A 15 4.81 -17.28 29.22
CA THR A 15 3.36 -17.42 29.45
C THR A 15 2.57 -16.62 28.41
N VAL A 16 1.41 -17.13 28.03
CA VAL A 16 0.43 -16.40 27.23
C VAL A 16 -0.24 -15.35 28.12
N GLN A 17 -0.38 -14.16 27.58
CA GLN A 17 -1.10 -13.04 28.20
C GLN A 17 -2.26 -12.62 27.30
N ALA A 18 -3.32 -12.11 27.90
CA ALA A 18 -4.48 -11.61 27.19
C ALA A 18 -4.90 -10.24 27.75
N THR A 19 -5.37 -9.38 26.87
CA THR A 19 -6.07 -8.15 27.23
C THR A 19 -7.42 -8.11 26.54
N LEU A 20 -8.45 -7.68 27.29
CA LEU A 20 -9.81 -7.54 26.81
C LEU A 20 -10.05 -6.09 26.35
N GLY A 21 -10.79 -5.93 25.27
CA GLY A 21 -11.27 -4.65 24.77
C GLY A 21 -12.39 -4.83 23.77
N ILE A 22 -12.65 -3.78 23.00
CA ILE A 22 -13.65 -3.77 21.94
C ILE A 22 -13.03 -3.35 20.60
N VAL A 23 -13.72 -3.66 19.54
CA VAL A 23 -13.51 -3.00 18.25
C VAL A 23 -13.98 -1.55 18.39
N SER A 24 -13.05 -0.61 18.42
CA SER A 24 -13.35 0.83 18.62
C SER A 24 -13.59 1.58 17.32
N ALA A 25 -12.99 1.15 16.20
CA ALA A 25 -13.27 1.70 14.89
C ALA A 25 -13.06 0.67 13.78
N LEU A 26 -13.86 0.78 12.75
CA LEU A 26 -13.73 0.06 11.49
C LEU A 26 -13.76 1.08 10.34
N GLY A 27 -12.86 0.92 9.38
CA GLY A 27 -12.82 1.73 8.16
C GLY A 27 -12.75 0.84 6.92
N GLY A 28 -12.67 1.47 5.77
CA GLY A 28 -12.41 0.78 4.50
C GLY A 28 -10.96 0.36 4.34
N GLU A 29 -10.63 0.03 3.12
CA GLU A 29 -9.26 -0.19 2.66
C GLU A 29 -8.36 1.01 2.97
N TRP A 30 -7.15 0.75 3.37
CA TRP A 30 -6.17 1.80 3.62
C TRP A 30 -4.74 1.31 3.38
N ARG A 31 -3.82 2.28 3.20
CA ARG A 31 -2.40 1.99 3.02
C ARG A 31 -1.61 2.29 4.29
N THR A 32 -0.73 1.37 4.60
CA THR A 32 0.24 1.59 5.68
C THR A 32 1.32 2.59 5.22
N PRO A 33 2.01 3.29 6.16
CA PRO A 33 3.14 4.15 5.81
C PRO A 33 4.25 3.44 5.01
N ALA A 34 4.36 2.12 5.12
CA ALA A 34 5.29 1.29 4.33
C ALA A 34 4.73 0.88 2.95
N GLY A 35 3.58 1.41 2.53
CA GLY A 35 2.95 1.16 1.23
C GLY A 35 2.20 -0.17 1.11
N GLY A 36 2.06 -0.95 2.20
CA GLY A 36 1.26 -2.18 2.20
C GLY A 36 -0.23 -1.86 2.20
N MET A 37 -1.01 -2.60 1.39
CA MET A 37 -2.47 -2.50 1.40
C MET A 37 -3.05 -3.35 2.53
N VAL A 38 -3.95 -2.77 3.29
CA VAL A 38 -4.75 -3.43 4.32
C VAL A 38 -6.22 -3.30 3.93
N ASP A 39 -6.91 -4.43 3.81
CA ASP A 39 -8.27 -4.51 3.25
C ASP A 39 -9.32 -3.79 4.10
N ARG A 40 -9.03 -3.60 5.39
CA ARG A 40 -9.92 -2.87 6.30
C ARG A 40 -9.14 -2.26 7.46
N TYR A 41 -9.43 -1.02 7.78
CA TYR A 41 -8.98 -0.42 9.04
C TYR A 41 -9.70 -1.10 10.22
N LEU A 42 -8.92 -1.65 11.15
CA LEU A 42 -9.44 -2.33 12.34
C LEU A 42 -8.69 -1.82 13.57
N GLN A 43 -9.36 -0.97 14.32
CA GLN A 43 -8.85 -0.40 15.58
C GLN A 43 -9.56 -1.01 16.77
N THR A 44 -8.80 -1.22 17.83
CA THR A 44 -9.30 -1.70 19.12
C THR A 44 -8.82 -0.80 20.25
N ASP A 45 -9.41 -0.92 21.42
CA ASP A 45 -8.96 -0.27 22.66
C ASP A 45 -8.21 -1.24 23.61
N VAL A 46 -7.88 -2.46 23.10
CA VAL A 46 -7.07 -3.39 23.89
C VAL A 46 -5.72 -2.78 24.25
N VAL A 47 -5.24 -3.05 25.43
CA VAL A 47 -3.88 -2.67 25.83
C VAL A 47 -2.89 -3.63 25.16
N MET A 48 -2.03 -3.11 24.30
CA MET A 48 -0.97 -3.90 23.66
C MET A 48 0.35 -3.70 24.41
N TYR A 49 0.71 -4.66 25.22
CA TYR A 49 2.03 -4.72 25.84
C TYR A 49 3.12 -5.14 24.84
N PRO A 50 4.40 -4.87 25.13
CA PRO A 50 5.52 -5.41 24.35
C PRO A 50 5.37 -6.92 24.17
N GLY A 51 5.49 -7.41 22.91
CA GLY A 51 5.31 -8.85 22.59
C GLY A 51 3.88 -9.26 22.21
N PHE A 52 2.92 -8.31 22.15
CA PHE A 52 1.57 -8.58 21.62
C PHE A 52 1.49 -8.46 20.10
N SER A 53 2.34 -7.63 19.48
CA SER A 53 2.43 -7.55 18.01
C SER A 53 2.81 -8.89 17.41
N GLY A 54 2.07 -9.32 16.38
CA GLY A 54 2.17 -10.66 15.78
C GLY A 54 1.28 -11.72 16.45
N GLY A 55 0.73 -11.42 17.63
CA GLY A 55 -0.24 -12.31 18.29
C GLY A 55 -1.64 -12.16 17.71
N PRO A 56 -2.52 -13.17 17.94
CA PRO A 56 -3.88 -13.11 17.43
C PRO A 56 -4.77 -12.13 18.19
N LEU A 57 -5.66 -11.47 17.45
CA LEU A 57 -6.85 -10.82 17.98
C LEU A 57 -8.03 -11.78 17.73
N VAL A 58 -8.73 -12.18 18.77
CA VAL A 58 -9.86 -13.12 18.68
C VAL A 58 -11.14 -12.50 19.23
N ASP A 59 -12.30 -12.98 18.77
CA ASP A 59 -13.58 -12.64 19.36
C ASP A 59 -13.86 -13.49 20.60
N VAL A 60 -14.96 -13.23 21.29
CA VAL A 60 -15.37 -14.00 22.49
C VAL A 60 -15.69 -15.47 22.21
N GLY A 61 -15.90 -15.85 20.96
CA GLY A 61 -16.08 -17.23 20.51
C GLY A 61 -14.76 -17.93 20.17
N GLY A 62 -13.60 -17.23 20.32
CA GLY A 62 -12.29 -17.76 19.99
C GLY A 62 -11.94 -17.73 18.49
N ARG A 63 -12.75 -17.08 17.66
CA ARG A 63 -12.48 -16.95 16.21
C ARG A 63 -11.47 -15.86 15.97
N LEU A 64 -10.53 -16.12 15.07
CA LEU A 64 -9.52 -15.13 14.65
C LEU A 64 -10.20 -13.96 13.92
N VAL A 65 -9.97 -12.74 14.41
CA VAL A 65 -10.42 -11.47 13.83
C VAL A 65 -9.29 -10.80 13.07
N GLY A 66 -8.06 -10.95 13.54
CA GLY A 66 -6.88 -10.38 12.93
C GLY A 66 -5.60 -10.65 13.72
N MET A 67 -4.52 -10.02 13.31
CA MET A 67 -3.21 -10.07 13.97
C MET A 67 -2.90 -8.72 14.59
N ASN A 68 -2.61 -8.70 15.88
CA ASN A 68 -2.28 -7.49 16.64
C ASN A 68 -1.03 -6.79 16.08
N THR A 69 -1.07 -5.47 16.02
CA THR A 69 0.08 -4.65 15.64
C THR A 69 0.05 -3.28 16.31
N SER A 70 1.17 -2.88 16.90
CA SER A 70 1.41 -1.53 17.42
C SER A 70 2.34 -0.70 16.52
N ALA A 71 2.83 -1.31 15.40
CA ALA A 71 3.83 -0.70 14.53
C ALA A 71 3.25 0.13 13.39
N LEU A 72 1.98 -0.07 13.02
CA LEU A 72 1.37 0.60 11.87
C LEU A 72 1.07 2.08 12.13
N LEU A 73 0.56 2.41 13.31
CA LEU A 73 0.34 3.79 13.76
C LEU A 73 0.74 3.92 15.22
N ARG A 74 1.51 4.97 15.54
CA ARG A 74 1.93 5.22 16.93
C ARG A 74 0.73 5.55 17.81
N GLY A 75 0.66 4.91 18.98
CA GLY A 75 -0.37 5.16 19.98
C GLY A 75 -1.75 4.59 19.66
N VAL A 76 -1.86 3.80 18.61
CA VAL A 76 -3.12 3.18 18.20
C VAL A 76 -2.98 1.65 18.18
N SER A 77 -3.87 0.97 18.87
CA SER A 77 -3.94 -0.49 18.85
C SER A 77 -4.70 -0.94 17.61
N LEU A 78 -3.95 -1.38 16.59
CA LEU A 78 -4.49 -1.87 15.32
C LEU A 78 -4.39 -3.39 15.23
N ALA A 79 -5.22 -3.96 14.40
CA ALA A 79 -5.06 -5.33 13.94
C ALA A 79 -5.09 -5.41 12.41
N VAL A 80 -4.24 -6.26 11.86
CA VAL A 80 -4.28 -6.66 10.45
C VAL A 80 -5.41 -7.67 10.29
N PRO A 81 -6.47 -7.37 9.53
CA PRO A 81 -7.64 -8.25 9.43
C PRO A 81 -7.34 -9.55 8.66
N VAL A 82 -8.13 -10.58 8.92
CA VAL A 82 -7.94 -11.93 8.34
C VAL A 82 -7.80 -11.92 6.82
N PRO A 83 -8.63 -11.22 6.03
CA PRO A 83 -8.47 -11.22 4.55
C PRO A 83 -7.08 -10.72 4.10
N THR A 84 -6.55 -9.68 4.76
CA THR A 84 -5.19 -9.21 4.48
C THR A 84 -4.14 -10.27 4.83
N LEU A 85 -4.32 -10.98 5.96
CA LEU A 85 -3.40 -12.05 6.38
C LEU A 85 -3.41 -13.21 5.38
N GLU A 86 -4.59 -13.65 4.95
CA GLU A 86 -4.74 -14.74 3.96
C GLU A 86 -4.01 -14.41 2.67
N ARG A 87 -4.23 -13.21 2.10
CA ARG A 87 -3.55 -12.75 0.89
C ARG A 87 -2.02 -12.68 1.04
N VAL A 88 -1.55 -12.20 2.19
CA VAL A 88 -0.11 -12.13 2.49
C VAL A 88 0.49 -13.53 2.64
N VAL A 89 -0.17 -14.43 3.39
CA VAL A 89 0.27 -15.82 3.58
C VAL A 89 0.30 -16.57 2.26
N GLU A 90 -0.73 -16.45 1.42
CA GLU A 90 -0.75 -17.05 0.09
C GLU A 90 0.43 -16.59 -0.77
N SER A 91 0.69 -15.26 -0.78
CA SER A 91 1.83 -14.70 -1.52
C SER A 91 3.17 -15.24 -1.00
N LEU A 92 3.33 -15.38 0.31
CA LEU A 92 4.53 -15.92 0.92
C LEU A 92 4.72 -17.41 0.61
N LEU A 93 3.66 -18.21 0.68
CA LEU A 93 3.71 -19.65 0.37
C LEU A 93 4.00 -19.91 -1.11
N THR A 94 3.42 -19.10 -2.00
CA THR A 94 3.55 -19.30 -3.46
C THR A 94 4.86 -18.73 -4.01
N HIS A 95 5.32 -17.59 -3.47
CA HIS A 95 6.43 -16.84 -4.06
C HIS A 95 7.61 -16.62 -3.10
N GLY A 96 7.51 -17.06 -1.84
CA GLY A 96 8.54 -16.78 -0.81
C GLY A 96 8.59 -15.32 -0.35
N ARG A 97 7.80 -14.43 -0.95
CA ARG A 97 7.76 -12.98 -0.64
C ARG A 97 6.43 -12.36 -1.01
N VAL A 98 6.11 -11.23 -0.38
CA VAL A 98 4.98 -10.40 -0.82
C VAL A 98 5.41 -9.65 -2.08
N ARG A 99 4.83 -9.98 -3.21
CA ARG A 99 5.13 -9.35 -4.50
C ARG A 99 4.59 -7.93 -4.53
N ARG A 100 5.37 -7.02 -5.09
CA ARG A 100 4.97 -5.63 -5.32
C ARG A 100 5.21 -5.28 -6.78
N GLY A 101 4.27 -4.57 -7.38
CA GLY A 101 4.46 -4.02 -8.71
C GLY A 101 5.62 -3.02 -8.72
N TYR A 102 6.26 -2.92 -9.86
CA TYR A 102 7.51 -2.18 -10.02
C TYR A 102 7.59 -1.58 -11.42
N LEU A 103 7.94 -0.31 -11.52
CA LEU A 103 8.26 0.36 -12.78
C LEU A 103 9.76 0.54 -12.99
N GLY A 104 10.54 0.60 -11.93
CA GLY A 104 11.97 0.91 -12.02
C GLY A 104 12.25 2.39 -12.17
N VAL A 105 11.51 3.23 -11.46
CA VAL A 105 11.68 4.69 -11.49
C VAL A 105 11.88 5.24 -10.09
N GLY A 106 12.68 6.31 -9.99
CA GLY A 106 12.65 7.26 -8.88
C GLY A 106 11.91 8.50 -9.33
N ALA A 107 10.91 8.92 -8.57
CA ALA A 107 10.08 10.06 -8.94
C ALA A 107 9.87 10.99 -7.75
N GLN A 108 9.57 12.26 -8.04
CA GLN A 108 9.24 13.27 -7.04
C GLN A 108 8.08 14.15 -7.49
N PRO A 109 7.22 14.60 -6.58
CA PRO A 109 6.14 15.51 -6.92
C PRO A 109 6.68 16.84 -7.44
N VAL A 110 6.11 17.34 -8.56
CA VAL A 110 6.41 18.65 -9.13
C VAL A 110 5.12 19.35 -9.51
N ARG A 111 5.13 20.70 -9.49
CA ARG A 111 4.02 21.49 -10.02
C ARG A 111 4.02 21.44 -11.54
N LEU A 112 2.84 21.23 -12.11
CA LEU A 112 2.64 21.28 -13.56
C LEU A 112 2.59 22.76 -14.04
N PRO A 113 3.01 23.04 -15.29
CA PRO A 113 2.75 24.31 -15.92
C PRO A 113 1.25 24.66 -15.89
N GLN A 114 0.90 25.92 -15.64
CA GLN A 114 -0.48 26.35 -15.41
C GLN A 114 -1.46 25.89 -16.51
N ALA A 115 -1.07 26.00 -17.78
CA ALA A 115 -1.89 25.57 -18.91
C ALA A 115 -2.19 24.06 -18.87
N ILE A 116 -1.18 23.23 -18.53
CA ILE A 116 -1.31 21.78 -18.39
C ILE A 116 -2.15 21.42 -17.17
N ALA A 117 -1.93 22.13 -16.05
CA ALA A 117 -2.70 21.92 -14.83
C ALA A 117 -4.20 22.17 -15.05
N GLN A 118 -4.55 23.24 -15.77
CA GLN A 118 -5.93 23.54 -16.14
C GLN A 118 -6.51 22.47 -17.08
N GLN A 119 -5.75 22.03 -18.08
CA GLN A 119 -6.19 21.01 -19.04
C GLN A 119 -6.44 19.65 -18.36
N LEU A 120 -5.64 19.27 -17.37
CA LEU A 120 -5.72 17.98 -16.67
C LEU A 120 -6.60 18.02 -15.41
N GLY A 121 -6.96 19.21 -14.91
CA GLY A 121 -7.64 19.36 -13.64
C GLY A 121 -6.82 18.90 -12.44
N GLN A 122 -5.47 18.99 -12.54
CA GLN A 122 -4.57 18.60 -11.45
C GLN A 122 -3.33 19.51 -11.44
N GLU A 123 -2.87 19.90 -10.25
CA GLU A 123 -1.77 20.87 -10.07
C GLU A 123 -0.37 20.24 -10.07
N THR A 124 -0.28 18.95 -9.71
CA THR A 124 0.99 18.25 -9.53
C THR A 124 1.06 17.00 -10.38
N GLY A 125 2.27 16.58 -10.72
CA GLY A 125 2.61 15.31 -11.34
C GLY A 125 3.89 14.74 -10.72
N LEU A 126 4.35 13.60 -11.19
CA LEU A 126 5.54 12.91 -10.71
C LEU A 126 6.67 13.00 -11.73
N LEU A 127 7.64 13.87 -11.48
CA LEU A 127 8.85 14.00 -12.31
C LEU A 127 9.76 12.78 -12.09
N LEU A 128 10.15 12.11 -13.16
CA LEU A 128 11.12 11.04 -13.13
C LEU A 128 12.53 11.57 -12.90
N ALA A 129 13.06 11.35 -11.71
CA ALA A 129 14.42 11.70 -11.31
C ALA A 129 15.44 10.56 -11.58
N SER A 130 14.96 9.35 -11.80
CA SER A 130 15.76 8.22 -12.30
C SER A 130 14.89 7.21 -13.02
N VAL A 131 15.48 6.49 -13.98
CA VAL A 131 14.90 5.34 -14.67
C VAL A 131 15.96 4.23 -14.63
N ASN A 132 15.60 3.07 -14.09
CA ASN A 132 16.52 1.96 -13.93
C ASN A 132 16.70 1.25 -15.29
N ALA A 133 17.93 1.15 -15.75
CA ALA A 133 18.26 0.47 -17.01
C ALA A 133 17.76 -0.98 -17.02
N GLY A 134 17.12 -1.39 -18.11
CA GLY A 134 16.49 -2.70 -18.26
C GLY A 134 15.23 -2.90 -17.42
N GLY A 135 14.77 -1.88 -16.68
CA GLY A 135 13.52 -1.92 -15.94
C GLY A 135 12.29 -1.74 -16.83
N PRO A 136 11.08 -1.99 -16.28
CA PRO A 136 9.81 -1.84 -17.03
C PRO A 136 9.64 -0.47 -17.68
N ALA A 137 9.96 0.60 -16.97
CA ALA A 137 9.87 1.96 -17.47
C ALA A 137 10.86 2.22 -18.61
N ASP A 138 12.10 1.79 -18.47
CA ASP A 138 13.13 1.92 -19.51
C ASP A 138 12.76 1.14 -20.76
N THR A 139 12.34 -0.12 -20.60
CA THR A 139 11.90 -0.98 -21.71
C THR A 139 10.71 -0.38 -22.47
N ALA A 140 9.82 0.31 -21.77
CA ALA A 140 8.66 0.99 -22.36
C ALA A 140 9.00 2.36 -22.95
N GLY A 141 10.23 2.87 -22.78
CA GLY A 141 10.67 4.16 -23.32
C GLY A 141 10.29 5.36 -22.47
N LEU A 142 10.08 5.17 -21.15
CA LEU A 142 10.04 6.29 -20.21
C LEU A 142 11.45 6.85 -20.01
N LEU A 143 11.57 8.16 -19.94
CA LEU A 143 12.85 8.84 -19.88
C LEU A 143 12.99 9.68 -18.61
N LEU A 144 14.23 9.90 -18.20
CA LEU A 144 14.55 10.89 -17.19
C LEU A 144 13.98 12.26 -17.60
N GLY A 145 13.30 12.96 -16.71
CA GLY A 145 12.66 14.26 -16.98
C GLY A 145 11.21 14.16 -17.44
N ASP A 146 10.68 12.98 -17.74
CA ASP A 146 9.23 12.79 -17.94
C ASP A 146 8.48 13.13 -16.66
N THR A 147 7.29 13.72 -16.79
CA THR A 147 6.42 13.95 -15.64
C THR A 147 5.16 13.11 -15.80
N LEU A 148 5.01 12.07 -14.99
CA LEU A 148 3.83 11.21 -14.98
C LEU A 148 2.65 11.98 -14.43
N VAL A 149 1.50 11.93 -15.11
CA VAL A 149 0.28 12.64 -14.70
C VAL A 149 -0.89 11.71 -14.39
N SER A 150 -0.97 10.55 -15.04
CA SER A 150 -1.95 9.53 -14.67
C SER A 150 -1.50 8.14 -15.09
N MET A 151 -2.08 7.11 -14.44
CA MET A 151 -1.93 5.70 -14.78
C MET A 151 -3.32 5.07 -14.85
N ASP A 152 -3.68 4.50 -15.99
CA ASP A 152 -5.02 3.96 -16.30
C ASP A 152 -6.15 4.93 -15.97
N GLY A 153 -5.95 6.21 -16.27
CA GLY A 153 -6.91 7.28 -15.98
C GLY A 153 -6.92 7.79 -14.53
N GLN A 154 -6.22 7.13 -13.62
CA GLN A 154 -6.11 7.59 -12.23
C GLN A 154 -4.99 8.65 -12.11
N PRO A 155 -5.26 9.83 -11.54
CA PRO A 155 -4.27 10.88 -11.39
C PRO A 155 -3.09 10.45 -10.50
N LEU A 156 -1.87 10.79 -10.91
CA LEU A 156 -0.64 10.61 -10.14
C LEU A 156 -0.16 11.98 -9.63
N ARG A 157 -0.55 12.36 -8.42
CA ARG A 157 -0.22 13.64 -7.78
C ARG A 157 0.93 13.53 -6.79
N HIS A 158 0.99 12.38 -6.11
CA HIS A 158 1.97 12.07 -5.06
C HIS A 158 2.51 10.66 -5.24
N MET A 159 3.64 10.38 -4.58
CA MET A 159 4.25 9.03 -4.63
C MET A 159 3.29 7.92 -4.18
N ASP A 160 2.41 8.22 -3.23
CA ASP A 160 1.42 7.25 -2.74
C ASP A 160 0.44 6.83 -3.83
N ASP A 161 0.09 7.72 -4.77
CA ASP A 161 -0.76 7.39 -5.92
C ASP A 161 -0.07 6.38 -6.83
N LEU A 162 1.23 6.58 -7.10
CA LEU A 162 2.02 5.65 -7.91
C LEU A 162 2.16 4.29 -7.22
N VAL A 163 2.49 4.29 -5.92
CA VAL A 163 2.57 3.06 -5.13
C VAL A 163 1.21 2.35 -5.09
N ALA A 164 0.11 3.13 -5.04
CA ALA A 164 -1.24 2.62 -5.11
C ALA A 164 -1.53 1.91 -6.44
N ALA A 165 -1.14 2.54 -7.52
CA ALA A 165 -1.35 2.01 -8.87
C ALA A 165 -0.50 0.75 -9.18
N LEU A 166 0.56 0.52 -8.40
CA LEU A 166 1.49 -0.62 -8.55
C LEU A 166 1.17 -1.76 -7.56
N GLY A 167 -0.09 -2.18 -7.45
CA GLY A 167 -0.47 -3.35 -6.67
C GLY A 167 0.23 -4.64 -7.14
N GLY A 168 0.45 -5.59 -6.23
CA GLY A 168 1.11 -6.86 -6.57
C GLY A 168 0.31 -7.75 -7.53
N ASP A 169 -0.99 -7.59 -7.57
CA ASP A 169 -1.95 -8.20 -8.50
C ASP A 169 -1.80 -7.71 -9.95
N ARG A 170 -1.16 -6.56 -10.14
CA ARG A 170 -0.94 -5.95 -11.44
C ARG A 170 0.35 -6.37 -12.15
N ILE A 171 1.17 -7.18 -11.51
CA ILE A 171 2.43 -7.66 -12.10
C ILE A 171 2.15 -8.46 -13.36
N GLY A 172 2.83 -8.12 -14.46
CA GLY A 172 2.64 -8.70 -15.79
C GLY A 172 1.50 -8.08 -16.59
N GLN A 173 0.72 -7.17 -16.01
CA GLN A 173 -0.32 -6.43 -16.73
C GLN A 173 0.26 -5.16 -17.36
N GLU A 174 -0.26 -4.80 -18.53
CA GLU A 174 0.04 -3.51 -19.15
C GLU A 174 -0.76 -2.39 -18.45
N ALA A 175 -0.08 -1.30 -18.15
CA ALA A 175 -0.68 -0.06 -17.64
C ALA A 175 -0.45 1.07 -18.63
N ARG A 176 -1.46 1.90 -18.85
CA ARG A 176 -1.36 3.11 -19.69
C ARG A 176 -0.95 4.30 -18.85
N ILE A 177 0.23 4.81 -19.12
CA ILE A 177 0.79 5.97 -18.39
C ILE A 177 0.69 7.20 -19.28
N ARG A 178 -0.05 8.22 -18.82
CA ARG A 178 0.00 9.55 -19.43
C ARG A 178 1.10 10.35 -18.75
N LEU A 179 1.88 11.02 -19.55
CA LEU A 179 3.04 11.80 -19.10
C LEU A 179 3.16 13.11 -19.90
N LEU A 180 3.88 14.05 -19.32
CA LEU A 180 4.31 15.28 -19.97
C LEU A 180 5.79 15.13 -20.35
N ARG A 181 6.11 15.24 -21.63
CA ARG A 181 7.45 15.20 -22.21
C ARG A 181 7.61 16.38 -23.16
N GLY A 182 8.60 17.25 -22.90
CA GLY A 182 8.86 18.42 -23.76
C GLY A 182 7.65 19.36 -23.90
N GLY A 183 6.81 19.47 -22.88
CA GLY A 183 5.60 20.30 -22.90
C GLY A 183 4.38 19.63 -23.55
N GLN A 184 4.50 18.43 -24.07
CA GLN A 184 3.41 17.69 -24.72
C GLN A 184 2.94 16.51 -23.88
N ILE A 185 1.63 16.29 -23.83
CA ILE A 185 1.04 15.12 -23.19
C ILE A 185 1.15 13.94 -24.16
N GLN A 186 1.73 12.83 -23.66
CA GLN A 186 1.89 11.57 -24.37
C GLN A 186 1.30 10.43 -23.55
N GLU A 187 1.02 9.30 -24.18
CA GLU A 187 0.60 8.08 -23.51
C GLU A 187 1.51 6.92 -23.92
N ILE A 188 1.98 6.16 -22.93
CA ILE A 188 2.87 5.01 -23.11
C ILE A 188 2.32 3.82 -22.34
N GLY A 189 2.25 2.65 -23.00
CA GLY A 189 1.95 1.38 -22.35
C GLY A 189 3.20 0.82 -21.66
N VAL A 190 3.09 0.44 -20.40
CA VAL A 190 4.17 -0.14 -19.62
C VAL A 190 3.71 -1.44 -18.96
N VAL A 191 4.41 -2.54 -19.19
CA VAL A 191 4.15 -3.80 -18.49
C VAL A 191 4.74 -3.71 -17.07
N ILE A 192 3.89 -3.83 -16.07
CA ILE A 192 4.30 -3.73 -14.66
C ILE A 192 5.18 -4.94 -14.31
N GLY A 193 6.40 -4.72 -13.88
CA GLY A 193 7.31 -5.74 -13.39
C GLY A 193 7.09 -6.11 -11.94
N ALA A 194 7.77 -7.15 -11.46
CA ALA A 194 7.90 -7.46 -10.05
C ALA A 194 9.13 -6.73 -9.49
N ARG A 195 9.01 -6.17 -8.30
CA ARG A 195 10.17 -5.60 -7.61
C ARG A 195 11.19 -6.72 -7.34
N PRO A 196 12.47 -6.52 -7.70
CA PRO A 196 13.55 -7.47 -7.42
C PRO A 196 13.67 -7.83 -5.94
#